data_a6fb5fe9b68b40fa3cd33a0a37e1f810
#
_entry.id   a6fb5fe9b68b40fa3cd33a0a37e1f810
#
_cell.length_a   1.000
_cell.length_b   1.000
_cell.length_c   1.000
_cell.angle_alpha   90.00
_cell.angle_beta   90.00
_cell.angle_gamma   90.00
#
_symmetry.space_group_name_H-M   'P 1'
#
loop_
_entity.id
_entity.type
_entity.pdbx_description
1 polymer ?
#
loop_
_entity_poly.entity_id
_entity_poly.type
_entity_poly.pdbx_seq_one_letter_code
_entity_poly.pdbx_strand_id
1 'polypeptide(L)'
;MKWLTRFFTKRSSWSLPYFIFLLLFVVLPLVLIFIYAFQDNEGNFTFDNFAKFVSNPEAANTFVYSIGVAIITTLFCIVLGYPAAYILSNRGLCRSRVMVVLFILPMWINILVRTLATVALFDFIKVPLGEGALIFGMVYNFLPFMIYPI
;
A
#
# COMPACT_ATOMS: atom_id res chain seq x y z
N MET A 1 15.18 -22.96 -37.35
CA MET A 1 15.89 -23.23 -36.09
C MET A 1 16.83 -22.10 -35.62
N LYS A 2 17.41 -21.30 -36.54
CA LYS A 2 18.32 -20.17 -36.18
C LYS A 2 17.65 -18.95 -35.51
N TRP A 3 16.32 -18.83 -35.51
CA TRP A 3 15.59 -17.71 -34.91
C TRP A 3 15.44 -17.87 -33.40
N LEU A 4 15.22 -19.08 -32.92
CA LEU A 4 15.13 -19.41 -31.49
C LEU A 4 16.48 -19.22 -30.76
N THR A 5 17.60 -19.56 -31.39
CA THR A 5 18.93 -19.39 -30.79
C THR A 5 19.32 -17.91 -30.67
N ARG A 6 18.82 -17.05 -31.57
CA ARG A 6 19.04 -15.59 -31.52
C ARG A 6 18.27 -14.88 -30.43
N PHE A 7 17.15 -15.47 -30.01
CA PHE A 7 16.38 -14.98 -28.84
C PHE A 7 17.10 -15.28 -27.51
N PHE A 8 17.71 -16.46 -27.38
CA PHE A 8 18.38 -16.89 -26.15
C PHE A 8 19.77 -16.25 -25.93
N THR A 9 20.40 -15.69 -26.94
CA THR A 9 21.71 -15.02 -26.83
C THR A 9 21.62 -13.53 -26.49
N LYS A 10 20.46 -12.90 -26.55
CA LYS A 10 20.28 -11.52 -26.09
C LYS A 10 20.06 -11.49 -24.57
N ARG A 11 20.75 -10.57 -23.89
CA ARG A 11 20.58 -10.24 -22.45
C ARG A 11 19.11 -10.11 -22.03
N SER A 12 18.22 -9.81 -22.99
CA SER A 12 16.77 -9.75 -22.86
C SER A 12 16.09 -11.10 -22.59
N SER A 13 16.72 -12.24 -22.96
CA SER A 13 16.11 -13.57 -22.74
C SER A 13 16.16 -14.02 -21.28
N TRP A 14 17.05 -13.45 -20.49
CA TRP A 14 17.11 -13.69 -19.05
C TRP A 14 15.96 -13.02 -18.28
N SER A 15 15.27 -12.05 -18.90
CA SER A 15 14.04 -11.45 -18.33
C SER A 15 12.78 -12.29 -18.59
N LEU A 16 12.83 -13.31 -19.46
CA LEU A 16 11.69 -14.14 -19.83
C LEU A 16 11.05 -14.86 -18.61
N PRO A 17 11.80 -15.52 -17.72
CA PRO A 17 11.23 -16.16 -16.54
C PRO A 17 10.53 -15.15 -15.62
N TYR A 18 11.12 -13.96 -15.46
CA TYR A 18 10.54 -12.88 -14.67
C TYR A 18 9.25 -12.34 -15.33
N PHE A 19 9.24 -12.18 -16.64
CA PHE A 19 8.06 -11.75 -17.38
C PHE A 19 6.91 -12.75 -17.28
N ILE A 20 7.20 -14.06 -17.41
CA ILE A 20 6.22 -15.14 -17.24
C ILE A 20 5.66 -15.11 -15.81
N PHE A 21 6.52 -14.95 -14.81
CA PHE A 21 6.10 -14.83 -13.41
C PHE A 21 5.17 -13.64 -13.19
N LEU A 22 5.51 -12.46 -13.70
CA LEU A 22 4.66 -11.26 -13.62
C LEU A 22 3.32 -11.48 -14.32
N LEU A 23 3.33 -12.05 -15.52
CA LEU A 23 2.12 -12.31 -16.28
C LEU A 23 1.19 -13.26 -15.53
N LEU A 24 1.75 -14.33 -14.95
CA LEU A 24 0.98 -15.39 -14.31
C LEU A 24 0.49 -14.99 -12.90
N PHE A 25 1.32 -14.27 -12.12
CA PHE A 25 1.00 -13.94 -10.73
C PHE A 25 0.45 -12.51 -10.53
N VAL A 26 0.64 -11.62 -11.48
CA VAL A 26 0.14 -10.24 -11.37
C VAL A 26 -0.95 -9.98 -12.41
N VAL A 27 -0.67 -10.19 -13.69
CA VAL A 27 -1.62 -9.83 -14.75
C VAL A 27 -2.83 -10.76 -14.76
N LEU A 28 -2.61 -12.08 -14.66
CA LEU A 28 -3.70 -13.05 -14.71
C LEU A 28 -4.73 -12.85 -13.59
N PRO A 29 -4.36 -12.68 -12.30
CA PRO A 29 -5.34 -12.37 -11.25
C PRO A 29 -6.09 -11.06 -11.49
N LEU A 30 -5.41 -10.01 -11.98
CA LEU A 30 -6.05 -8.75 -12.31
C LEU A 30 -7.08 -8.89 -13.44
N VAL A 31 -6.75 -9.65 -14.48
CA VAL A 31 -7.67 -9.95 -15.58
C VAL A 31 -8.87 -10.76 -15.07
N LEU A 32 -8.64 -11.75 -14.20
CA LEU A 32 -9.74 -12.51 -13.59
C LEU A 32 -10.66 -11.62 -12.75
N ILE A 33 -10.11 -10.74 -11.90
CA ILE A 33 -10.90 -9.77 -11.13
C ILE A 33 -11.72 -8.89 -12.08
N PHE A 34 -11.11 -8.40 -13.15
CA PHE A 34 -11.80 -7.59 -14.16
C PHE A 34 -12.95 -8.36 -14.82
N ILE A 35 -12.74 -9.59 -15.24
CA ILE A 35 -13.78 -10.44 -15.83
C ILE A 35 -14.91 -10.67 -14.83
N TYR A 36 -14.60 -11.06 -13.59
CA TYR A 36 -15.63 -11.32 -12.57
C TYR A 36 -16.39 -10.05 -12.14
N ALA A 37 -15.77 -8.88 -12.23
CA ALA A 37 -16.45 -7.61 -11.95
C ALA A 37 -17.62 -7.35 -12.92
N PHE A 38 -17.50 -7.82 -14.16
CA PHE A 38 -18.48 -7.66 -15.23
C PHE A 38 -19.28 -8.94 -15.52
N GLN A 39 -19.17 -9.96 -14.70
CA GLN A 39 -19.84 -11.25 -14.91
C GLN A 39 -20.82 -11.53 -13.79
N ASP A 40 -22.02 -12.01 -14.15
CA ASP A 40 -22.99 -12.52 -13.19
C ASP A 40 -22.71 -13.99 -12.84
N ASN A 41 -23.40 -14.54 -11.84
CA ASN A 41 -23.30 -15.94 -11.40
C ASN A 41 -23.57 -16.96 -12.53
N GLU A 42 -24.29 -16.55 -13.58
CA GLU A 42 -24.57 -17.36 -14.77
C GLU A 42 -23.54 -17.19 -15.90
N GLY A 43 -22.51 -16.36 -15.70
CA GLY A 43 -21.47 -16.12 -16.69
C GLY A 43 -21.80 -15.08 -17.76
N ASN A 44 -22.94 -14.38 -17.65
CA ASN A 44 -23.34 -13.35 -18.58
C ASN A 44 -22.68 -12.00 -18.25
N PHE A 45 -22.38 -11.21 -19.28
CA PHE A 45 -21.84 -9.88 -19.09
C PHE A 45 -22.91 -8.94 -18.52
N THR A 46 -22.65 -8.35 -17.35
CA THR A 46 -23.58 -7.48 -16.65
C THR A 46 -22.88 -6.39 -15.84
N PHE A 47 -23.59 -5.29 -15.59
CA PHE A 47 -23.19 -4.23 -14.67
C PHE A 47 -23.83 -4.35 -13.28
N ASP A 48 -24.57 -5.42 -13.02
CA ASP A 48 -25.32 -5.62 -11.78
C ASP A 48 -24.44 -5.57 -10.53
N ASN A 49 -23.19 -6.04 -10.62
CA ASN A 49 -22.27 -5.99 -9.49
C ASN A 49 -21.97 -4.54 -9.06
N PHE A 50 -21.86 -3.63 -10.02
CA PHE A 50 -21.67 -2.20 -9.74
C PHE A 50 -22.97 -1.58 -9.21
N ALA A 51 -24.12 -1.95 -9.78
CA ALA A 51 -25.42 -1.50 -9.29
C ALA A 51 -25.67 -1.98 -7.86
N LYS A 52 -25.38 -3.24 -7.55
CA LYS A 52 -25.46 -3.81 -6.19
C LYS A 52 -24.55 -3.09 -5.21
N PHE A 53 -23.30 -2.74 -5.62
CA PHE A 53 -22.38 -2.00 -4.78
C PHE A 53 -22.91 -0.60 -4.42
N VAL A 54 -23.41 0.14 -5.41
CA VAL A 54 -23.98 1.49 -5.19
C VAL A 54 -25.29 1.44 -4.42
N SER A 55 -26.11 0.41 -4.65
CA SER A 55 -27.39 0.22 -3.98
C SER A 55 -27.26 -0.30 -2.55
N ASN A 56 -26.09 -0.81 -2.17
CA ASN A 56 -25.83 -1.25 -0.81
C ASN A 56 -25.32 -0.07 0.04
N PRO A 57 -26.14 0.48 0.96
CA PRO A 57 -25.78 1.64 1.77
C PRO A 57 -24.54 1.40 2.64
N GLU A 58 -24.36 0.17 3.15
CA GLU A 58 -23.23 -0.17 4.00
C GLU A 58 -21.91 -0.15 3.21
N ALA A 59 -21.91 -0.73 2.01
CA ALA A 59 -20.75 -0.73 1.13
C ALA A 59 -20.37 0.69 0.68
N ALA A 60 -21.34 1.48 0.26
CA ALA A 60 -21.16 2.87 -0.14
C ALA A 60 -20.63 3.74 1.02
N ASN A 61 -21.24 3.63 2.20
CA ASN A 61 -20.81 4.35 3.39
C ASN A 61 -19.38 3.96 3.82
N THR A 62 -19.05 2.67 3.81
CA THR A 62 -17.71 2.19 4.13
C THR A 62 -16.67 2.72 3.13
N PHE A 63 -17.02 2.79 1.85
CA PHE A 63 -16.15 3.35 0.82
C PHE A 63 -15.87 4.84 1.04
N VAL A 64 -16.92 5.64 1.28
CA VAL A 64 -16.80 7.09 1.57
C VAL A 64 -16.01 7.32 2.85
N TYR A 65 -16.29 6.55 3.91
CA TYR A 65 -15.55 6.58 5.16
C TYR A 65 -14.06 6.30 4.95
N SER A 66 -13.72 5.26 4.17
CA SER A 66 -12.33 4.90 3.88
C SER A 66 -11.59 6.01 3.14
N ILE A 67 -12.23 6.68 2.19
CA ILE A 67 -11.66 7.85 1.51
C ILE A 67 -11.44 8.99 2.50
N GLY A 68 -12.39 9.26 3.38
CA GLY A 68 -12.26 10.29 4.42
C GLY A 68 -11.06 10.05 5.33
N VAL A 69 -10.95 8.83 5.86
CA VAL A 69 -9.81 8.40 6.70
C VAL A 69 -8.49 8.51 5.94
N ALA A 70 -8.46 8.12 4.67
CA ALA A 70 -7.25 8.20 3.84
C ALA A 70 -6.80 9.66 3.64
N ILE A 71 -7.72 10.58 3.37
CA ILE A 71 -7.42 12.02 3.24
C ILE A 71 -6.87 12.58 4.55
N ILE A 72 -7.53 12.32 5.67
CA ILE A 72 -7.09 12.78 7.00
C ILE A 72 -5.69 12.24 7.31
N THR A 73 -5.46 10.93 7.11
CA THR A 73 -4.16 10.30 7.33
C THR A 73 -3.08 10.93 6.44
N THR A 74 -3.39 11.19 5.18
CA THR A 74 -2.45 11.81 4.24
C THR A 74 -2.08 13.23 4.68
N LEU A 75 -3.03 14.02 5.13
CA LEU A 75 -2.77 15.36 5.66
C LEU A 75 -1.86 15.32 6.88
N PHE A 76 -2.10 14.41 7.83
CA PHE A 76 -1.20 14.22 8.96
C PHE A 76 0.20 13.78 8.53
N CYS A 77 0.30 12.86 7.57
CA CYS A 77 1.59 12.43 7.03
C CYS A 77 2.35 13.57 6.36
N ILE A 78 1.67 14.47 5.63
CA ILE A 78 2.30 15.65 5.01
C ILE A 78 2.77 16.62 6.09
N VAL A 79 1.90 16.97 7.04
CA VAL A 79 2.20 17.95 8.10
C VAL A 79 3.35 17.49 8.99
N LEU A 80 3.47 16.19 9.28
CA LEU A 80 4.54 15.61 10.08
C LEU A 80 5.75 15.24 9.24
N GLY A 81 5.53 14.70 8.06
CA GLY A 81 6.57 14.16 7.17
C GLY A 81 7.44 15.25 6.55
N TYR A 82 6.84 16.35 6.11
CA TYR A 82 7.57 17.44 5.47
C TYR A 82 8.59 18.11 6.41
N PRO A 83 8.25 18.53 7.64
CA PRO A 83 9.23 19.06 8.58
C PRO A 83 10.30 18.01 8.96
N ALA A 84 9.90 16.76 9.14
CA ALA A 84 10.85 15.69 9.47
C ALA A 84 11.84 15.46 8.32
N ALA A 85 11.37 15.38 7.08
CA ALA A 85 12.21 15.26 5.90
C ALA A 85 13.17 16.46 5.74
N TYR A 86 12.67 17.68 5.95
CA TYR A 86 13.49 18.89 5.90
C TYR A 86 14.61 18.87 6.94
N ILE A 87 14.30 18.47 8.18
CA ILE A 87 15.31 18.36 9.25
C ILE A 87 16.34 17.29 8.91
N LEU A 88 15.90 16.13 8.40
CA LEU A 88 16.78 15.00 8.05
C LEU A 88 17.67 15.30 6.84
N SER A 89 17.19 16.08 5.86
CA SER A 89 17.96 16.46 4.67
C SER A 89 19.00 17.56 4.94
N ASN A 90 18.77 18.39 5.96
CA ASN A 90 19.63 19.51 6.26
C ASN A 90 20.82 19.07 7.14
N ARG A 91 22.02 19.06 6.55
CA ARG A 91 23.26 18.66 7.24
C ARG A 91 23.62 19.55 8.44
N GLY A 92 23.08 20.76 8.51
CA GLY A 92 23.26 21.67 9.65
C GLY A 92 22.40 21.26 10.85
N LEU A 93 21.22 20.71 10.61
CA LEU A 93 20.26 20.28 11.63
C LEU A 93 20.43 18.81 12.03
N CYS A 94 20.73 17.95 11.05
CA CYS A 94 20.93 16.52 11.28
C CYS A 94 22.35 16.10 10.88
N ARG A 95 23.27 16.08 11.86
CA ARG A 95 24.67 15.72 11.67
C ARG A 95 24.90 14.20 11.58
N SER A 96 23.95 13.39 12.03
CA SER A 96 24.08 11.93 12.13
C SER A 96 23.27 11.23 11.06
N ARG A 97 23.94 10.49 10.18
CA ARG A 97 23.31 9.55 9.23
C ARG A 97 22.49 8.46 9.94
N VAL A 98 22.76 8.22 11.21
CA VAL A 98 22.05 7.22 12.02
C VAL A 98 20.58 7.60 12.18
N MET A 99 20.24 8.89 12.28
CA MET A 99 18.83 9.31 12.37
C MET A 99 18.04 8.95 11.12
N VAL A 100 18.62 9.13 9.93
CA VAL A 100 17.99 8.72 8.67
C VAL A 100 17.72 7.21 8.66
N VAL A 101 18.70 6.42 9.09
CA VAL A 101 18.56 4.97 9.17
C VAL A 101 17.48 4.57 10.16
N LEU A 102 17.40 5.22 11.34
CA LEU A 102 16.35 4.95 12.33
C LEU A 102 14.94 5.23 11.80
N PHE A 103 14.76 6.23 10.93
CA PHE A 103 13.48 6.48 10.29
C PHE A 103 13.13 5.45 9.20
N ILE A 104 14.15 4.90 8.53
CA ILE A 104 13.95 3.88 7.48
C ILE A 104 13.77 2.48 8.08
N LEU A 105 14.37 2.19 9.22
CA LEU A 105 14.31 0.89 9.90
C LEU A 105 12.88 0.34 10.05
N PRO A 106 11.87 1.14 10.46
CA PRO A 106 10.48 0.66 10.53
C PRO A 106 9.91 0.16 9.21
N MET A 107 10.41 0.64 8.06
CA MET A 107 9.94 0.18 6.74
C MET A 107 10.29 -1.29 6.46
N TRP A 108 11.35 -1.82 7.08
CA TRP A 108 11.81 -3.19 6.91
C TRP A 108 11.00 -4.19 7.74
N ILE A 109 10.28 -3.70 8.75
CA ILE A 109 9.42 -4.53 9.59
C ILE A 109 8.09 -4.73 8.86
N ASN A 110 7.60 -5.96 8.83
CA ASN A 110 6.32 -6.29 8.23
C ASN A 110 5.19 -5.46 8.85
N ILE A 111 4.35 -4.87 7.99
CA ILE A 111 3.25 -3.99 8.40
C ILE A 111 2.28 -4.65 9.38
N LEU A 112 2.03 -5.97 9.23
CA LEU A 112 1.14 -6.71 10.14
C LEU A 112 1.72 -6.77 11.55
N VAL A 113 3.02 -7.05 11.69
CA VAL A 113 3.71 -7.09 12.99
C VAL A 113 3.66 -5.72 13.65
N ARG A 114 3.89 -4.66 12.91
CA ARG A 114 3.82 -3.27 13.40
C ARG A 114 2.42 -2.90 13.86
N THR A 115 1.40 -3.28 13.08
CA THR A 115 0.01 -3.02 13.43
C THR A 115 -0.40 -3.78 14.69
N LEU A 116 -0.06 -5.08 14.78
CA LEU A 116 -0.33 -5.88 15.98
C LEU A 116 0.38 -5.33 17.23
N ALA A 117 1.64 -4.90 17.09
CA ALA A 117 2.38 -4.28 18.19
C ALA A 117 1.74 -2.97 18.65
N THR A 118 1.24 -2.14 17.71
CA THR A 118 0.53 -0.90 18.02
C THR A 118 -0.78 -1.16 18.75
N VAL A 119 -1.56 -2.15 18.29
CA VAL A 119 -2.80 -2.58 18.95
C VAL A 119 -2.53 -3.09 20.36
N ALA A 120 -1.51 -3.96 20.53
CA ALA A 120 -1.12 -4.47 21.83
C ALA A 120 -0.65 -3.35 22.79
N LEU A 121 0.07 -2.35 22.27
CA LEU A 121 0.48 -1.18 23.05
C LEU A 121 -0.75 -0.39 23.52
N PHE A 122 -1.72 -0.12 22.63
CA PHE A 122 -2.94 0.61 23.00
C PHE A 122 -3.78 -0.14 24.04
N ASP A 123 -3.87 -1.46 23.90
CA ASP A 123 -4.55 -2.29 24.91
C ASP A 123 -3.83 -2.24 26.27
N PHE A 124 -2.50 -2.32 26.26
CA PHE A 124 -1.69 -2.23 27.48
C PHE A 124 -1.87 -0.89 28.20
N ILE A 125 -1.87 0.25 27.49
CA ILE A 125 -2.06 1.59 28.07
C ILE A 125 -3.54 1.98 28.22
N LYS A 126 -4.47 1.03 27.92
CA LYS A 126 -5.92 1.22 28.03
C LYS A 126 -6.49 2.36 27.17
N VAL A 127 -5.87 2.61 26.02
CA VAL A 127 -6.42 3.53 24.99
C VAL A 127 -7.48 2.80 24.19
N PRO A 128 -8.71 3.34 24.06
CA PRO A 128 -9.76 2.68 23.28
C PRO A 128 -9.39 2.59 21.80
N LEU A 129 -9.61 1.42 21.22
CA LEU A 129 -9.41 1.15 19.80
C LEU A 129 -10.58 1.77 19.01
N GLY A 130 -10.50 3.06 18.71
CA GLY A 130 -11.47 3.82 17.93
C GLY A 130 -10.84 4.44 16.68
N GLU A 131 -11.56 5.37 16.05
CA GLU A 131 -11.10 6.07 14.84
C GLU A 131 -9.76 6.78 15.02
N GLY A 132 -9.53 7.38 16.19
CA GLY A 132 -8.25 8.03 16.52
C GLY A 132 -7.07 7.03 16.54
N ALA A 133 -7.27 5.86 17.11
CA ALA A 133 -6.28 4.79 17.12
C ALA A 133 -6.00 4.26 15.71
N LEU A 134 -7.03 4.15 14.88
CA LEU A 134 -6.91 3.76 13.47
C LEU A 134 -6.06 4.79 12.71
N ILE A 135 -6.39 6.08 12.79
CA ILE A 135 -5.65 7.15 12.10
C ILE A 135 -4.20 7.19 12.59
N PHE A 136 -3.97 7.08 13.90
CA PHE A 136 -2.62 7.02 14.46
C PHE A 136 -1.83 5.84 13.89
N GLY A 137 -2.40 4.65 13.87
CA GLY A 137 -1.77 3.45 13.32
C GLY A 137 -1.45 3.59 11.83
N MET A 138 -2.34 4.20 11.06
CA MET A 138 -2.11 4.48 9.63
C MET A 138 -0.99 5.51 9.45
N VAL A 139 -1.00 6.62 10.20
CA VAL A 139 0.07 7.63 10.15
C VAL A 139 1.41 6.97 10.52
N TYR A 140 1.47 6.23 11.61
CA TYR A 140 2.69 5.52 12.03
C TYR A 140 3.22 4.57 10.97
N ASN A 141 2.33 3.87 10.28
CA ASN A 141 2.71 2.94 9.22
C ASN A 141 3.20 3.64 7.94
N PHE A 142 2.56 4.73 7.53
CA PHE A 142 2.82 5.38 6.25
C PHE A 142 3.81 6.55 6.33
N LEU A 143 4.03 7.14 7.51
CA LEU A 143 4.93 8.27 7.69
C LEU A 143 6.36 8.03 7.17
N PRO A 144 7.03 6.89 7.42
CA PRO A 144 8.35 6.63 6.87
C PRO A 144 8.38 6.61 5.34
N PHE A 145 7.32 6.08 4.70
CA PHE A 145 7.18 6.04 3.25
C PHE A 145 7.01 7.43 2.64
N MET A 146 6.46 8.38 3.41
CA MET A 146 6.32 9.77 3.00
C MET A 146 7.63 10.55 3.13
N ILE A 147 8.40 10.31 4.21
CA ILE A 147 9.66 11.02 4.50
C ILE A 147 10.76 10.62 3.50
N TYR A 148 10.81 9.36 3.09
CA TYR A 148 11.89 8.84 2.26
C TYR A 148 12.01 9.50 0.87
N PRO A 149 10.93 9.76 0.10
CA PRO A 149 11.02 10.37 -1.23
C PRO A 149 11.16 11.91 -1.21
N ILE A 150 10.91 12.58 -0.08
CA ILE A 150 11.04 14.04 0.08
C ILE A 150 12.48 14.40 0.44
#